data_ccfae9728dad28e4eb60318d7de64b2e
#
_entry.id   ccfae9728dad28e4eb60318d7de64b2e
#
_cell.length_a   1.000
_cell.length_b   1.000
_cell.length_c   1.000
_cell.angle_alpha   90.00
_cell.angle_beta   90.00
_cell.angle_gamma   90.00
#
_symmetry.space_group_name_H-M   'P 1'
#
loop_
_entity.id
_entity.type
_entity.pdbx_description
1 polymer ?
#
loop_
_entity_poly.entity_id
_entity_poly.type
_entity_poly.pdbx_seq_one_letter_code
_entity_poly.pdbx_strand_id
1 'polypeptide(L)'
;MKARMTALYAIGHFCIDLACAFFMFHCVRDSETWVTAALLYNFCAFALQMPLGLMADRLRRDRSFAVIGCVLVCLAALLRGSPLPLSILAGVGNAFYHVGGGVAVLHTYPERLGPLGLFVSPGAFGIFLGTLLGKGTLPMLPVCAVLLLMAGLLLVFAKGVRPPEMDMELRTAPLAAIGCLFLVVLLRSYLGFLFTFPWKTGAWAVIAACGVVLGKTAGGYVSDRIGMKQTALLSLGAAAILFLLSGNPICGILAIFFFNMSMPITLRAAADALPGLRGFSFGLLTFALCLGFLPAWSGLPAPSGGWFLALGAAVSLLLLLPGLGRKR
;
A
#
# COMPACT_ATOMS: atom_id res chain seq x y z
N MET A 1 -21.51 7.21 -10.21
CA MET A 1 -20.90 5.95 -10.64
C MET A 1 -19.43 5.83 -10.22
N LYS A 2 -18.54 6.77 -10.62
CA LYS A 2 -17.09 6.74 -10.27
C LYS A 2 -16.83 6.63 -8.75
N ALA A 3 -17.49 7.43 -7.91
CA ALA A 3 -17.31 7.41 -6.45
C ALA A 3 -17.67 6.05 -5.81
N ARG A 4 -18.78 5.44 -6.26
CA ARG A 4 -19.19 4.10 -5.80
C ARG A 4 -18.16 3.03 -6.16
N MET A 5 -17.59 3.11 -7.35
CA MET A 5 -16.55 2.20 -7.80
C MET A 5 -15.28 2.34 -6.94
N THR A 6 -14.83 3.57 -6.67
CA THR A 6 -13.66 3.80 -5.80
C THR A 6 -13.91 3.29 -4.38
N ALA A 7 -15.10 3.55 -3.81
CA ALA A 7 -15.47 3.02 -2.51
C ALA A 7 -15.43 1.48 -2.48
N LEU A 8 -15.93 0.84 -3.53
CA LEU A 8 -15.94 -0.63 -3.64
C LEU A 8 -14.51 -1.19 -3.69
N TYR A 9 -13.61 -0.60 -4.50
CA TYR A 9 -12.20 -1.01 -4.51
C TYR A 9 -11.50 -0.71 -3.19
N ALA A 10 -11.82 0.40 -2.51
CA ALA A 10 -11.24 0.73 -1.21
C ALA A 10 -11.69 -0.25 -0.11
N ILE A 11 -12.98 -0.61 -0.07
CA ILE A 11 -13.50 -1.63 0.86
C ILE A 11 -12.88 -3.00 0.56
N GLY A 12 -12.78 -3.36 -0.72
CA GLY A 12 -12.13 -4.61 -1.11
C GLY A 12 -10.63 -4.62 -0.76
N HIS A 13 -9.92 -3.48 -0.82
CA HIS A 13 -8.54 -3.36 -0.35
C HIS A 13 -8.43 -3.65 1.15
N PHE A 14 -9.35 -3.12 1.95
CA PHE A 14 -9.46 -3.50 3.36
C PHE A 14 -9.67 -5.00 3.53
N CYS A 15 -10.62 -5.60 2.80
CA CYS A 15 -10.97 -7.01 2.92
C CYS A 15 -9.84 -7.95 2.51
N ILE A 16 -9.12 -7.63 1.41
CA ILE A 16 -8.02 -8.47 0.92
C ILE A 16 -6.84 -8.45 1.89
N ASP A 17 -6.47 -7.28 2.40
CA ASP A 17 -5.38 -7.14 3.34
C ASP A 17 -5.72 -7.76 4.71
N LEU A 18 -6.98 -7.62 5.15
CA LEU A 18 -7.47 -8.30 6.34
C LEU A 18 -7.36 -9.81 6.20
N ALA A 19 -7.82 -10.37 5.07
CA ALA A 19 -7.80 -11.81 4.86
C ALA A 19 -6.37 -12.36 4.77
N CYS A 20 -5.50 -11.68 4.04
CA CYS A 20 -4.10 -12.09 3.94
C CYS A 20 -3.40 -12.06 5.30
N ALA A 21 -3.53 -10.96 6.05
CA ALA A 21 -2.96 -10.87 7.39
C ALA A 21 -3.58 -11.91 8.33
N PHE A 22 -4.90 -12.13 8.26
CA PHE A 22 -5.58 -13.16 9.02
C PHE A 22 -5.00 -14.55 8.74
N PHE A 23 -4.85 -14.94 7.47
CA PHE A 23 -4.31 -16.27 7.12
C PHE A 23 -2.86 -16.44 7.54
N MET A 24 -2.03 -15.41 7.39
CA MET A 24 -0.64 -15.45 7.84
C MET A 24 -0.53 -15.66 9.35
N PHE A 25 -1.36 -14.99 10.15
CA PHE A 25 -1.31 -15.11 11.60
C PHE A 25 -2.08 -16.32 12.15
N HIS A 26 -3.10 -16.81 11.43
CA HIS A 26 -3.92 -17.95 11.86
C HIS A 26 -3.32 -19.30 11.47
N CYS A 27 -2.71 -19.38 10.27
CA CYS A 27 -2.26 -20.66 9.72
C CYS A 27 -0.74 -20.80 9.68
N VAL A 28 0.02 -19.69 9.68
CA VAL A 28 1.44 -19.71 9.34
C VAL A 28 2.34 -19.30 10.48
N ARG A 29 1.91 -18.37 11.34
CA ARG A 29 2.73 -17.76 12.39
C ARG A 29 3.45 -18.76 13.30
N ASP A 30 2.77 -19.83 13.68
CA ASP A 30 3.29 -20.81 14.65
C ASP A 30 4.03 -21.99 13.94
N SER A 31 4.28 -21.89 12.63
CA SER A 31 5.06 -22.88 11.88
C SER A 31 6.56 -22.61 11.97
N GLU A 32 7.38 -23.66 11.89
CA GLU A 32 8.85 -23.56 11.80
C GLU A 32 9.32 -22.75 10.59
N THR A 33 8.49 -22.69 9.56
CA THR A 33 8.78 -21.96 8.31
C THR A 33 8.27 -20.52 8.30
N TRP A 34 7.85 -19.96 9.45
CA TRP A 34 7.25 -18.61 9.55
C TRP A 34 8.05 -17.53 8.82
N VAL A 35 9.36 -17.44 9.06
CA VAL A 35 10.20 -16.41 8.44
C VAL A 35 10.22 -16.55 6.93
N THR A 36 10.47 -17.76 6.42
CA THR A 36 10.49 -18.05 4.98
C THR A 36 9.13 -17.78 4.35
N ALA A 37 8.05 -18.22 5.00
CA ALA A 37 6.68 -18.00 4.54
C ALA A 37 6.32 -16.51 4.48
N ALA A 38 6.72 -15.73 5.49
CA ALA A 38 6.50 -14.29 5.53
C ALA A 38 7.29 -13.56 4.42
N LEU A 39 8.54 -13.96 4.18
CA LEU A 39 9.35 -13.41 3.08
C LEU A 39 8.75 -13.75 1.71
N LEU A 40 8.31 -15.00 1.49
CA LEU A 40 7.66 -15.42 0.26
C LEU A 40 6.34 -14.70 0.06
N TYR A 41 5.51 -14.56 1.11
CA TYR A 41 4.28 -13.78 1.04
C TYR A 41 4.58 -12.33 0.61
N ASN A 42 5.52 -11.66 1.27
CA ASN A 42 5.86 -10.27 0.95
C ASN A 42 6.42 -10.13 -0.47
N PHE A 43 7.29 -11.05 -0.90
CA PHE A 43 7.78 -11.07 -2.27
C PHE A 43 6.62 -11.20 -3.27
N CYS A 44 5.74 -12.19 -3.09
CA CYS A 44 4.59 -12.38 -3.97
C CYS A 44 3.60 -11.22 -3.92
N ALA A 45 3.31 -10.70 -2.71
CA ALA A 45 2.35 -9.62 -2.54
C ALA A 45 2.82 -8.28 -3.11
N PHE A 46 4.11 -7.97 -3.04
CA PHE A 46 4.63 -6.66 -3.41
C PHE A 46 5.50 -6.68 -4.67
N ALA A 47 6.45 -7.62 -4.82
CA ALA A 47 7.35 -7.62 -5.96
C ALA A 47 6.65 -8.03 -7.26
N LEU A 48 5.72 -9.00 -7.20
CA LEU A 48 4.97 -9.43 -8.39
C LEU A 48 4.00 -8.37 -8.92
N GLN A 49 3.69 -7.32 -8.14
CA GLN A 49 2.85 -6.24 -8.66
C GLN A 49 3.51 -5.51 -9.85
N MET A 50 4.83 -5.52 -9.97
CA MET A 50 5.52 -4.87 -11.09
C MET A 50 5.25 -5.59 -12.43
N PRO A 51 5.51 -6.90 -12.60
CA PRO A 51 5.15 -7.59 -13.84
C PRO A 51 3.62 -7.70 -14.05
N LEU A 52 2.83 -7.89 -12.99
CA LEU A 52 1.38 -7.88 -13.07
C LEU A 52 0.83 -6.52 -13.49
N GLY A 53 1.44 -5.43 -13.04
CA GLY A 53 1.10 -4.07 -13.45
C GLY A 53 1.31 -3.85 -14.94
N LEU A 54 2.47 -4.30 -15.47
CA LEU A 54 2.73 -4.27 -16.91
C LEU A 54 1.71 -5.10 -17.70
N MET A 55 1.31 -6.26 -17.14
CA MET A 55 0.27 -7.10 -17.75
C MET A 55 -1.10 -6.41 -17.70
N ALA A 56 -1.44 -5.73 -16.61
CA ALA A 56 -2.69 -4.97 -16.49
C ALA A 56 -2.76 -3.80 -17.49
N ASP A 57 -1.66 -3.08 -17.69
CA ASP A 57 -1.55 -2.01 -18.68
C ASP A 57 -1.82 -2.51 -20.10
N ARG A 58 -1.32 -3.71 -20.45
CA ARG A 58 -1.54 -4.34 -21.75
C ARG A 58 -2.94 -4.91 -21.94
N LEU A 59 -3.45 -5.64 -20.93
CA LEU A 59 -4.74 -6.35 -21.01
C LEU A 59 -5.94 -5.43 -20.79
N ARG A 60 -5.76 -4.30 -20.06
CA ARG A 60 -6.82 -3.34 -19.72
C ARG A 60 -8.04 -3.99 -19.05
N ARG A 61 -7.78 -4.98 -18.18
CA ARG A 61 -8.83 -5.77 -17.48
C ARG A 61 -8.74 -5.63 -15.96
N ASP A 62 -8.61 -4.39 -15.47
CA ASP A 62 -8.38 -4.07 -14.06
C ASP A 62 -9.35 -4.77 -13.10
N ARG A 63 -10.66 -4.78 -13.45
CA ARG A 63 -11.69 -5.48 -12.68
C ARG A 63 -11.42 -6.98 -12.55
N SER A 64 -11.04 -7.63 -13.66
CA SER A 64 -10.76 -9.07 -13.64
C SER A 64 -9.56 -9.40 -12.75
N PHE A 65 -8.54 -8.55 -12.74
CA PHE A 65 -7.40 -8.68 -11.83
C PHE A 65 -7.84 -8.65 -10.36
N ALA A 66 -8.65 -7.66 -9.97
CA ALA A 66 -9.13 -7.56 -8.59
C ALA A 66 -10.00 -8.77 -8.18
N VAL A 67 -10.86 -9.25 -9.07
CA VAL A 67 -11.70 -10.43 -8.82
C VAL A 67 -10.84 -11.70 -8.68
N ILE A 68 -9.88 -11.90 -9.60
CA ILE A 68 -8.92 -13.02 -9.53
C ILE A 68 -8.17 -12.97 -8.20
N GLY A 69 -7.74 -11.77 -7.76
CA GLY A 69 -7.09 -11.59 -6.47
C GLY A 69 -7.91 -12.11 -5.30
N CYS A 70 -9.20 -11.73 -5.21
CA CYS A 70 -10.10 -12.23 -4.17
C CYS A 70 -10.24 -13.76 -4.20
N VAL A 71 -10.41 -14.35 -5.40
CA VAL A 71 -10.56 -15.80 -5.57
C VAL A 71 -9.28 -16.54 -5.15
N LEU A 72 -8.11 -16.06 -5.58
CA LEU A 72 -6.82 -16.70 -5.23
C LEU A 72 -6.57 -16.69 -3.71
N VAL A 73 -6.89 -15.59 -3.02
CA VAL A 73 -6.76 -15.54 -1.56
C VAL A 73 -7.75 -16.50 -0.89
N CYS A 74 -8.98 -16.64 -1.40
CA CYS A 74 -9.91 -17.66 -0.89
C CYS A 74 -9.37 -19.08 -1.12
N LEU A 75 -8.78 -19.35 -2.29
CA LEU A 75 -8.19 -20.67 -2.59
C LEU A 75 -6.99 -20.97 -1.70
N ALA A 76 -6.24 -19.94 -1.26
CA ALA A 76 -5.15 -20.13 -0.29
C ALA A 76 -5.63 -20.72 1.03
N ALA A 77 -6.88 -20.49 1.44
CA ALA A 77 -7.47 -21.09 2.62
C ALA A 77 -7.56 -22.63 2.56
N LEU A 78 -7.63 -23.22 1.36
CA LEU A 78 -7.60 -24.67 1.16
C LEU A 78 -6.22 -25.27 1.51
N LEU A 79 -5.19 -24.46 1.51
CA LEU A 79 -3.80 -24.83 1.79
C LEU A 79 -3.39 -24.60 3.26
N ARG A 80 -4.37 -24.51 4.18
CA ARG A 80 -4.14 -24.20 5.61
C ARG A 80 -3.10 -25.08 6.32
N GLY A 81 -2.92 -26.32 5.86
CA GLY A 81 -1.92 -27.24 6.39
C GLY A 81 -0.54 -27.14 5.74
N SER A 82 -0.35 -26.22 4.80
CA SER A 82 0.89 -26.05 4.02
C SER A 82 1.33 -24.59 4.03
N PRO A 83 2.11 -24.13 5.02
CA PRO A 83 2.44 -22.72 5.23
C PRO A 83 3.06 -22.03 4.02
N LEU A 84 4.00 -22.64 3.31
CA LEU A 84 4.68 -22.03 2.16
C LEU A 84 3.74 -21.86 0.95
N PRO A 85 3.02 -22.91 0.48
CA PRO A 85 2.04 -22.78 -0.60
C PRO A 85 0.93 -21.78 -0.28
N LEU A 86 0.42 -21.78 0.96
CA LEU A 86 -0.58 -20.80 1.40
C LEU A 86 -0.05 -19.38 1.24
N SER A 87 1.16 -19.12 1.74
CA SER A 87 1.77 -17.79 1.71
C SER A 87 2.02 -17.30 0.30
N ILE A 88 2.48 -18.18 -0.60
CA ILE A 88 2.68 -17.86 -2.02
C ILE A 88 1.34 -17.50 -2.67
N LEU A 89 0.33 -18.35 -2.52
CA LEU A 89 -0.96 -18.16 -3.19
C LEU A 89 -1.71 -16.94 -2.66
N ALA A 90 -1.68 -16.71 -1.33
CA ALA A 90 -2.24 -15.51 -0.71
C ALA A 90 -1.51 -14.24 -1.19
N GLY A 91 -0.17 -14.26 -1.27
CA GLY A 91 0.62 -13.15 -1.78
C GLY A 91 0.35 -12.84 -3.24
N VAL A 92 0.26 -13.85 -4.10
CA VAL A 92 -0.12 -13.68 -5.52
C VAL A 92 -1.51 -13.07 -5.64
N GLY A 93 -2.49 -13.58 -4.88
CA GLY A 93 -3.85 -13.04 -4.88
C GLY A 93 -3.90 -11.60 -4.40
N ASN A 94 -3.13 -11.27 -3.35
CA ASN A 94 -2.97 -9.90 -2.87
C ASN A 94 -2.42 -8.97 -3.97
N ALA A 95 -1.37 -9.40 -4.69
CA ALA A 95 -0.78 -8.64 -5.79
C ALA A 95 -1.79 -8.37 -6.93
N PHE A 96 -2.54 -9.39 -7.33
CA PHE A 96 -3.60 -9.24 -8.34
C PHE A 96 -4.64 -8.21 -7.93
N TYR A 97 -5.09 -8.25 -6.67
CA TYR A 97 -6.08 -7.29 -6.17
C TYR A 97 -5.55 -5.86 -6.19
N HIS A 98 -4.34 -5.64 -5.66
CA HIS A 98 -3.74 -4.32 -5.56
C HIS A 98 -3.51 -3.69 -6.94
N VAL A 99 -3.00 -4.46 -7.88
CA VAL A 99 -2.83 -4.00 -9.26
C VAL A 99 -4.20 -3.67 -9.87
N GLY A 100 -5.17 -4.59 -9.79
CA GLY A 100 -6.50 -4.37 -10.37
C GLY A 100 -7.20 -3.14 -9.80
N GLY A 101 -7.23 -2.99 -8.47
CA GLY A 101 -7.88 -1.87 -7.79
C GLY A 101 -7.14 -0.54 -7.97
N GLY A 102 -5.80 -0.56 -7.82
CA GLY A 102 -4.96 0.63 -7.93
C GLY A 102 -4.99 1.23 -9.33
N VAL A 103 -4.82 0.39 -10.35
CA VAL A 103 -4.85 0.81 -11.76
C VAL A 103 -6.24 1.29 -12.16
N ALA A 104 -7.33 0.61 -11.71
CA ALA A 104 -8.70 1.06 -11.96
C ALA A 104 -8.97 2.47 -11.41
N VAL A 105 -8.46 2.79 -10.20
CA VAL A 105 -8.61 4.13 -9.61
C VAL A 105 -7.78 5.16 -10.36
N LEU A 106 -6.53 4.84 -10.72
CA LEU A 106 -5.65 5.72 -11.50
C LEU A 106 -6.25 6.05 -12.90
N HIS A 107 -6.88 5.07 -13.55
CA HIS A 107 -7.56 5.27 -14.83
C HIS A 107 -8.84 6.10 -14.68
N THR A 108 -9.60 5.88 -13.58
CA THR A 108 -10.85 6.59 -13.35
C THR A 108 -10.67 8.06 -13.03
N TYR A 109 -9.56 8.39 -12.35
CA TYR A 109 -9.26 9.74 -11.89
C TYR A 109 -7.84 10.16 -12.30
N PRO A 110 -7.61 10.43 -13.60
CA PRO A 110 -6.28 10.72 -14.12
C PRO A 110 -5.66 12.02 -13.56
N GLU A 111 -6.45 12.92 -12.97
CA GLU A 111 -5.97 14.22 -12.48
C GLU A 111 -6.18 14.41 -10.97
N ARG A 112 -6.87 13.49 -10.27
CA ARG A 112 -7.21 13.63 -8.85
C ARG A 112 -6.51 12.61 -7.98
N LEU A 113 -5.96 13.06 -6.85
CA LEU A 113 -5.28 12.22 -5.88
C LEU A 113 -6.19 11.75 -4.74
N GLY A 114 -7.25 12.50 -4.41
CA GLY A 114 -8.16 12.14 -3.32
C GLY A 114 -8.69 10.71 -3.43
N PRO A 115 -9.23 10.28 -4.60
CA PRO A 115 -9.66 8.90 -4.80
C PRO A 115 -8.55 7.86 -4.65
N LEU A 116 -7.33 8.18 -5.07
CA LEU A 116 -6.16 7.29 -4.90
C LEU A 116 -5.78 7.17 -3.42
N GLY A 117 -5.75 8.30 -2.70
CA GLY A 117 -5.55 8.32 -1.25
C GLY A 117 -6.60 7.50 -0.51
N LEU A 118 -7.89 7.62 -0.91
CA LEU A 118 -8.98 6.83 -0.35
C LEU A 118 -8.82 5.33 -0.64
N PHE A 119 -8.36 4.95 -1.84
CA PHE A 119 -8.12 3.55 -2.19
C PHE A 119 -7.00 2.92 -1.36
N VAL A 120 -5.86 3.61 -1.21
CA VAL A 120 -4.67 3.03 -0.53
C VAL A 120 -4.74 3.07 1.00
N SER A 121 -5.74 3.72 1.56
CA SER A 121 -5.85 3.92 3.02
C SER A 121 -6.33 2.70 3.78
N PRO A 122 -7.45 2.04 3.42
CA PRO A 122 -8.10 1.07 4.29
C PRO A 122 -7.29 -0.21 4.49
N GLY A 123 -6.40 -0.56 3.55
CA GLY A 123 -5.55 -1.74 3.64
C GLY A 123 -4.71 -1.77 4.93
N ALA A 124 -4.19 -0.62 5.38
CA ALA A 124 -3.43 -0.56 6.63
C ALA A 124 -4.27 -0.98 7.85
N PHE A 125 -5.54 -0.60 7.88
CA PHE A 125 -6.46 -1.03 8.93
C PHE A 125 -6.87 -2.50 8.74
N GLY A 126 -6.96 -2.96 7.48
CA GLY A 126 -7.17 -4.38 7.14
C GLY A 126 -6.06 -5.26 7.70
N ILE A 127 -4.79 -4.90 7.47
CA ILE A 127 -3.64 -5.62 8.03
C ILE A 127 -3.70 -5.64 9.57
N PHE A 128 -3.97 -4.49 10.19
CA PHE A 128 -4.06 -4.39 11.65
C PHE A 128 -5.14 -5.32 12.22
N LEU A 129 -6.36 -5.23 11.71
CA LEU A 129 -7.48 -6.03 12.17
C LEU A 129 -7.30 -7.52 11.84
N GLY A 130 -6.82 -7.83 10.62
CA GLY A 130 -6.54 -9.20 10.22
C GLY A 130 -5.49 -9.88 11.11
N THR A 131 -4.45 -9.12 11.51
CA THR A 131 -3.45 -9.61 12.47
C THR A 131 -4.06 -9.91 13.83
N LEU A 132 -4.95 -9.05 14.35
CA LEU A 132 -5.62 -9.28 15.63
C LEU A 132 -6.55 -10.50 15.57
N LEU A 133 -7.39 -10.57 14.55
CA LEU A 133 -8.34 -11.68 14.36
C LEU A 133 -7.63 -13.01 14.10
N GLY A 134 -6.52 -12.98 13.34
CA GLY A 134 -5.74 -14.19 13.05
C GLY A 134 -5.01 -14.77 14.25
N LYS A 135 -4.75 -13.96 15.28
CA LYS A 135 -4.24 -14.44 16.58
C LYS A 135 -5.32 -15.03 17.50
N GLY A 136 -6.57 -14.85 17.14
CA GLY A 136 -7.73 -15.36 17.89
C GLY A 136 -8.24 -16.69 17.34
N THR A 137 -9.47 -17.02 17.71
CA THR A 137 -10.15 -18.28 17.38
C THR A 137 -11.19 -18.16 16.28
N LEU A 138 -11.20 -17.03 15.54
CA LEU A 138 -12.15 -16.82 14.45
C LEU A 138 -11.94 -17.90 13.37
N PRO A 139 -12.99 -18.60 12.90
CA PRO A 139 -12.84 -19.55 11.80
C PRO A 139 -12.57 -18.82 10.47
N MET A 140 -11.97 -19.54 9.53
CA MET A 140 -11.59 -18.97 8.21
C MET A 140 -12.79 -18.71 7.30
N LEU A 141 -13.88 -19.46 7.46
CA LEU A 141 -15.04 -19.43 6.57
C LEU A 141 -15.68 -18.02 6.42
N PRO A 142 -15.94 -17.25 7.50
CA PRO A 142 -16.44 -15.87 7.37
C PRO A 142 -15.52 -14.95 6.56
N VAL A 143 -14.21 -15.10 6.72
CA VAL A 143 -13.22 -14.30 6.00
C VAL A 143 -13.28 -14.61 4.48
N CYS A 144 -13.34 -15.89 4.13
CA CYS A 144 -13.51 -16.32 2.74
C CYS A 144 -14.86 -15.84 2.18
N ALA A 145 -15.95 -15.94 2.94
CA ALA A 145 -17.27 -15.50 2.51
C ALA A 145 -17.30 -14.00 2.18
N VAL A 146 -16.64 -13.16 3.00
CA VAL A 146 -16.50 -11.72 2.74
C VAL A 146 -15.73 -11.47 1.45
N LEU A 147 -14.64 -12.19 1.19
CA LEU A 147 -13.87 -12.04 -0.06
C LEU A 147 -14.67 -12.48 -1.29
N LEU A 148 -15.41 -13.58 -1.21
CA LEU A 148 -16.26 -14.05 -2.32
C LEU A 148 -17.39 -13.05 -2.59
N LEU A 149 -18.00 -12.50 -1.52
CA LEU A 149 -18.97 -11.42 -1.65
C LEU A 149 -18.35 -10.20 -2.35
N MET A 150 -17.15 -9.80 -1.95
CA MET A 150 -16.43 -8.70 -2.61
C MET A 150 -16.14 -8.99 -4.07
N ALA A 151 -15.72 -10.21 -4.42
CA ALA A 151 -15.52 -10.62 -5.81
C ALA A 151 -16.83 -10.50 -6.61
N GLY A 152 -17.97 -10.96 -6.05
CA GLY A 152 -19.29 -10.80 -6.64
C GLY A 152 -19.70 -9.34 -6.83
N LEU A 153 -19.52 -8.51 -5.81
CA LEU A 153 -19.82 -7.07 -5.89
C LEU A 153 -18.96 -6.36 -6.95
N LEU A 154 -17.67 -6.71 -7.06
CA LEU A 154 -16.79 -6.19 -8.09
C LEU A 154 -17.25 -6.61 -9.50
N LEU A 155 -17.66 -7.85 -9.68
CA LEU A 155 -18.18 -8.36 -10.97
C LEU A 155 -19.45 -7.61 -11.41
N VAL A 156 -20.33 -7.30 -10.47
CA VAL A 156 -21.63 -6.66 -10.79
C VAL A 156 -21.48 -5.15 -10.93
N PHE A 157 -20.80 -4.48 -9.99
CA PHE A 157 -20.85 -3.04 -9.84
C PHE A 157 -19.60 -2.29 -10.28
N ALA A 158 -18.42 -2.93 -10.34
CA ALA A 158 -17.20 -2.30 -10.81
C ALA A 158 -17.09 -2.37 -12.35
N LYS A 159 -18.08 -1.81 -13.05
CA LYS A 159 -17.99 -1.68 -14.51
C LYS A 159 -16.89 -0.67 -14.82
N GLY A 160 -15.77 -1.16 -15.38
CA GLY A 160 -14.58 -0.37 -15.63
C GLY A 160 -14.84 0.80 -16.57
N VAL A 161 -14.21 1.92 -16.28
CA VAL A 161 -13.98 2.95 -17.28
C VAL A 161 -12.93 2.35 -18.24
N ARG A 162 -13.25 2.24 -19.53
CA ARG A 162 -12.23 1.88 -20.53
C ARG A 162 -11.15 2.97 -20.44
N PRO A 163 -9.88 2.62 -20.15
CA PRO A 163 -8.84 3.61 -20.20
C PRO A 163 -8.82 4.22 -21.60
N PRO A 164 -8.58 5.54 -21.74
CA PRO A 164 -8.35 6.12 -23.05
C PRO A 164 -7.22 5.36 -23.74
N GLU A 165 -7.30 5.22 -25.04
CA GLU A 165 -6.18 4.72 -25.83
C GLU A 165 -5.01 5.67 -25.57
N MET A 166 -4.07 5.20 -24.79
CA MET A 166 -2.85 5.96 -24.54
C MET A 166 -1.79 5.33 -25.43
N ASP A 167 -1.32 6.12 -26.39
CA ASP A 167 -0.09 5.80 -27.08
C ASP A 167 0.98 5.54 -26.03
N MET A 168 1.63 4.37 -26.10
CA MET A 168 2.78 4.05 -25.26
C MET A 168 4.00 4.85 -25.74
N GLU A 169 3.84 6.15 -25.89
CA GLU A 169 4.99 7.03 -25.98
C GLU A 169 5.66 7.01 -24.61
N LEU A 170 6.79 6.33 -24.54
CA LEU A 170 7.77 6.50 -23.47
C LEU A 170 8.25 7.95 -23.53
N ARG A 171 7.42 8.89 -23.06
CA ARG A 171 7.93 10.20 -22.69
C ARG A 171 8.93 9.95 -21.59
N THR A 172 10.18 10.07 -21.90
CA THR A 172 11.32 9.83 -21.04
C THR A 172 11.25 10.78 -19.85
N ALA A 173 10.54 10.35 -18.78
CA ALA A 173 10.80 10.97 -17.50
C ALA A 173 12.28 10.77 -17.17
N PRO A 174 12.96 11.77 -16.60
CA PRO A 174 14.33 11.60 -16.18
C PRO A 174 14.43 10.37 -15.28
N LEU A 175 15.26 9.40 -15.64
CA LEU A 175 15.46 8.16 -14.87
C LEU A 175 15.76 8.48 -13.38
N ALA A 176 16.45 9.60 -13.14
CA ALA A 176 16.72 10.12 -11.80
C ALA A 176 15.44 10.42 -11.00
N ALA A 177 14.37 10.98 -11.63
CA ALA A 177 13.12 11.26 -10.93
C ALA A 177 12.42 9.97 -10.51
N ILE A 178 12.38 8.97 -11.40
CA ILE A 178 11.82 7.65 -11.08
C ILE A 178 12.63 6.98 -9.97
N GLY A 179 13.97 7.05 -10.04
CA GLY A 179 14.87 6.53 -8.99
C GLY A 179 14.62 7.21 -7.64
N CYS A 180 14.46 8.52 -7.62
CA CYS A 180 14.12 9.25 -6.38
C CYS A 180 12.77 8.80 -5.79
N LEU A 181 11.72 8.64 -6.62
CA LEU A 181 10.41 8.15 -6.16
C LEU A 181 10.50 6.72 -5.62
N PHE A 182 11.29 5.86 -6.27
CA PHE A 182 11.56 4.51 -5.82
C PHE A 182 12.24 4.51 -4.43
N LEU A 183 13.29 5.32 -4.25
CA LEU A 183 14.01 5.44 -2.99
C LEU A 183 13.15 6.00 -1.86
N VAL A 184 12.27 6.98 -2.15
CA VAL A 184 11.30 7.49 -1.15
C VAL A 184 10.41 6.37 -0.64
N VAL A 185 9.92 5.49 -1.52
CA VAL A 185 9.02 4.42 -1.12
C VAL A 185 9.77 3.31 -0.39
N LEU A 186 10.99 2.99 -0.82
CA LEU A 186 11.89 2.06 -0.12
C LEU A 186 12.15 2.55 1.32
N LEU A 187 12.55 3.81 1.46
CA LEU A 187 12.80 4.43 2.76
C LEU A 187 11.53 4.46 3.63
N ARG A 188 10.37 4.78 3.05
CA ARG A 188 9.09 4.74 3.77
C ARG A 188 8.76 3.35 4.29
N SER A 189 8.99 2.31 3.49
CA SER A 189 8.77 0.93 3.92
C SER A 189 9.66 0.60 5.12
N TYR A 190 10.94 0.88 5.02
CA TYR A 190 11.89 0.65 6.10
C TYR A 190 11.50 1.40 7.37
N LEU A 191 11.25 2.71 7.29
CA LEU A 191 10.85 3.54 8.44
C LEU A 191 9.53 3.07 9.05
N GLY A 192 8.59 2.58 8.24
CA GLY A 192 7.31 2.06 8.71
C GLY A 192 7.45 0.89 9.70
N PHE A 193 8.47 0.05 9.52
CA PHE A 193 8.81 -1.03 10.47
C PHE A 193 9.41 -0.48 11.76
N LEU A 194 10.09 0.66 11.71
CA LEU A 194 10.71 1.29 12.86
C LEU A 194 9.74 2.10 13.73
N PHE A 195 8.45 2.16 13.38
CA PHE A 195 7.41 2.79 14.21
C PHE A 195 7.09 1.97 15.46
N THR A 196 8.13 1.59 16.20
CA THR A 196 8.05 0.84 17.44
C THR A 196 8.16 1.82 18.62
N PHE A 197 7.05 2.47 18.96
CA PHE A 197 6.99 3.38 20.09
C PHE A 197 6.55 2.65 21.35
N PRO A 198 7.17 2.93 22.55
CA PRO A 198 6.78 2.28 23.79
C PRO A 198 5.29 2.43 24.14
N TRP A 199 4.70 3.55 23.78
CA TRP A 199 3.29 3.86 24.02
C TRP A 199 2.32 3.16 23.04
N LYS A 200 2.81 2.58 21.94
CA LYS A 200 1.96 2.01 20.87
C LYS A 200 1.38 0.65 21.25
N THR A 201 0.60 0.64 22.33
CA THR A 201 -0.10 -0.52 22.90
C THR A 201 -1.56 -0.20 23.13
N GLY A 202 -2.42 -1.22 23.26
CA GLY A 202 -3.84 -1.03 23.54
C GLY A 202 -4.53 -0.05 22.59
N ALA A 203 -5.28 0.90 23.13
CA ALA A 203 -6.00 1.91 22.35
C ALA A 203 -5.09 2.78 21.48
N TRP A 204 -3.88 3.08 21.94
CA TRP A 204 -2.92 3.87 21.17
C TRP A 204 -2.46 3.17 19.89
N ALA A 205 -2.38 1.85 19.87
CA ALA A 205 -2.08 1.09 18.65
C ALA A 205 -3.19 1.24 17.61
N VAL A 206 -4.46 1.22 18.04
CA VAL A 206 -5.63 1.46 17.17
C VAL A 206 -5.60 2.88 16.61
N ILE A 207 -5.38 3.88 17.48
CA ILE A 207 -5.33 5.30 17.09
C ILE A 207 -4.16 5.54 16.12
N ALA A 208 -3.00 4.90 16.33
CA ALA A 208 -1.88 4.98 15.39
C ALA A 208 -2.22 4.39 14.02
N ALA A 209 -2.93 3.25 13.97
CA ALA A 209 -3.42 2.66 12.73
C ALA A 209 -4.41 3.60 12.01
N CYS A 210 -5.32 4.24 12.77
CA CYS A 210 -6.20 5.28 12.23
C CYS A 210 -5.39 6.47 11.68
N GLY A 211 -4.30 6.87 12.36
CA GLY A 211 -3.38 7.90 11.88
C GLY A 211 -2.78 7.59 10.50
N VAL A 212 -2.38 6.33 10.27
CA VAL A 212 -1.91 5.87 8.95
C VAL A 212 -3.00 6.01 7.88
N VAL A 213 -4.21 5.52 8.17
CA VAL A 213 -5.35 5.53 7.24
C VAL A 213 -5.76 6.96 6.89
N LEU A 214 -5.95 7.79 7.92
CA LEU A 214 -6.35 9.19 7.74
C LEU A 214 -5.27 10.01 7.04
N GLY A 215 -4.00 9.76 7.33
CA GLY A 215 -2.87 10.41 6.67
C GLY A 215 -2.86 10.14 5.16
N LYS A 216 -2.97 8.87 4.74
CA LYS A 216 -3.05 8.51 3.32
C LYS A 216 -4.24 9.18 2.63
N THR A 217 -5.42 9.14 3.25
CA THR A 217 -6.62 9.79 2.71
C THR A 217 -6.43 11.30 2.60
N ALA A 218 -6.02 11.95 3.69
CA ALA A 218 -5.79 13.39 3.72
C ALA A 218 -4.75 13.84 2.70
N GLY A 219 -3.65 13.08 2.55
CA GLY A 219 -2.60 13.37 1.58
C GLY A 219 -3.12 13.50 0.16
N GLY A 220 -4.07 12.64 -0.25
CA GLY A 220 -4.73 12.74 -1.55
C GLY A 220 -5.60 13.98 -1.68
N TYR A 221 -6.52 14.21 -0.75
CA TYR A 221 -7.45 15.34 -0.82
C TYR A 221 -6.81 16.71 -0.62
N VAL A 222 -5.81 16.80 0.27
CA VAL A 222 -5.04 18.03 0.46
C VAL A 222 -4.23 18.35 -0.79
N SER A 223 -3.61 17.34 -1.42
CA SER A 223 -2.89 17.53 -2.67
C SER A 223 -3.79 18.00 -3.82
N ASP A 224 -5.06 17.57 -3.86
CA ASP A 224 -6.03 18.07 -4.84
C ASP A 224 -6.33 19.57 -4.66
N ARG A 225 -6.16 20.12 -3.44
CA ARG A 225 -6.47 21.53 -3.12
C ARG A 225 -5.27 22.45 -3.27
N ILE A 226 -4.12 22.06 -2.69
CA ILE A 226 -2.95 22.94 -2.61
C ILE A 226 -1.77 22.46 -3.48
N GLY A 227 -1.92 21.31 -4.16
CA GLY A 227 -0.90 20.72 -5.01
C GLY A 227 0.04 19.75 -4.27
N MET A 228 0.65 18.84 -5.04
CA MET A 228 1.51 17.77 -4.50
C MET A 228 2.74 18.31 -3.79
N LYS A 229 3.39 19.34 -4.35
CA LYS A 229 4.64 19.90 -3.80
C LYS A 229 4.41 20.56 -2.44
N GLN A 230 3.38 21.39 -2.33
CA GLN A 230 3.02 22.08 -1.07
C GLN A 230 2.62 21.07 -0.01
N THR A 231 1.81 20.07 -0.40
CA THR A 231 1.40 19.00 0.52
C THR A 231 2.61 18.21 1.02
N ALA A 232 3.55 17.85 0.14
CA ALA A 232 4.77 17.14 0.53
C ALA A 232 5.64 17.96 1.49
N LEU A 233 5.86 19.26 1.21
CA LEU A 233 6.62 20.16 2.06
C LEU A 233 5.99 20.27 3.46
N LEU A 234 4.70 20.54 3.54
CA LEU A 234 3.99 20.69 4.80
C LEU A 234 3.98 19.37 5.59
N SER A 235 3.62 18.26 4.92
CA SER A 235 3.42 16.99 5.61
C SER A 235 4.73 16.36 6.06
N LEU A 236 5.73 16.25 5.20
CA LEU A 236 7.01 15.65 5.58
C LEU A 236 7.84 16.58 6.48
N GLY A 237 7.72 17.91 6.32
CA GLY A 237 8.31 18.88 7.24
C GLY A 237 7.71 18.77 8.64
N ALA A 238 6.37 18.76 8.76
CA ALA A 238 5.69 18.54 10.03
C ALA A 238 6.04 17.18 10.64
N ALA A 239 6.07 16.11 9.84
CA ALA A 239 6.45 14.78 10.30
C ALA A 239 7.87 14.75 10.88
N ALA A 240 8.84 15.41 10.23
CA ALA A 240 10.21 15.45 10.70
C ALA A 240 10.32 16.11 12.09
N ILE A 241 9.62 17.22 12.32
CA ILE A 241 9.60 17.91 13.62
C ILE A 241 8.90 17.04 14.67
N LEU A 242 7.74 16.49 14.35
CA LEU A 242 6.93 15.70 15.30
C LEU A 242 7.59 14.38 15.68
N PHE A 243 8.37 13.75 14.78
CA PHE A 243 9.14 12.55 15.13
C PHE A 243 10.17 12.81 16.23
N LEU A 244 10.78 13.98 16.30
CA LEU A 244 11.69 14.34 17.40
C LEU A 244 10.98 14.31 18.76
N LEU A 245 9.67 14.57 18.76
CA LEU A 245 8.80 14.59 19.95
C LEU A 245 7.98 13.30 20.12
N SER A 246 8.29 12.25 19.35
CA SER A 246 7.46 11.03 19.28
C SER A 246 7.48 10.15 20.53
N GLY A 247 8.22 10.52 21.56
CA GLY A 247 8.03 9.98 22.92
C GLY A 247 6.66 10.31 23.50
N ASN A 248 6.05 11.43 23.09
CA ASN A 248 4.67 11.76 23.40
C ASN A 248 3.73 11.06 22.40
N PRO A 249 2.69 10.32 22.85
CA PRO A 249 1.78 9.58 21.96
C PRO A 249 1.10 10.49 20.92
N ILE A 250 0.65 11.67 21.29
CA ILE A 250 -0.04 12.60 20.39
C ILE A 250 0.90 13.05 19.27
N CYS A 251 2.13 13.48 19.63
CA CYS A 251 3.13 13.88 18.66
C CYS A 251 3.51 12.73 17.73
N GLY A 252 3.67 11.51 18.27
CA GLY A 252 3.96 10.31 17.48
C GLY A 252 2.85 9.96 16.51
N ILE A 253 1.57 10.04 16.91
CA ILE A 253 0.42 9.80 16.04
C ILE A 253 0.33 10.86 14.94
N LEU A 254 0.50 12.14 15.28
CA LEU A 254 0.51 13.21 14.28
C LEU A 254 1.70 13.07 13.32
N ALA A 255 2.88 12.65 13.80
CA ALA A 255 4.02 12.35 12.93
C ALA A 255 3.69 11.23 11.93
N ILE A 256 3.10 10.13 12.39
CA ILE A 256 2.64 9.02 11.54
C ILE A 256 1.61 9.52 10.52
N PHE A 257 0.63 10.31 10.94
CA PHE A 257 -0.39 10.88 10.07
C PHE A 257 0.25 11.72 8.94
N PHE A 258 1.06 12.70 9.29
CA PHE A 258 1.70 13.57 8.30
C PHE A 258 2.67 12.82 7.39
N PHE A 259 3.45 11.87 7.91
CA PHE A 259 4.37 11.05 7.11
C PHE A 259 3.62 10.23 6.03
N ASN A 260 2.46 9.68 6.39
CA ASN A 260 1.65 8.88 5.47
C ASN A 260 0.92 9.70 4.40
N MET A 261 0.79 11.02 4.53
CA MET A 261 0.23 11.88 3.49
C MET A 261 1.04 11.82 2.18
N SER A 262 2.31 11.48 2.24
CA SER A 262 3.18 11.37 1.06
C SER A 262 2.88 10.17 0.16
N MET A 263 2.12 9.16 0.62
CA MET A 263 1.89 7.93 -0.16
C MET A 263 1.11 8.14 -1.47
N PRO A 264 -0.08 8.78 -1.49
CA PRO A 264 -0.78 9.03 -2.75
C PRO A 264 0.02 9.96 -3.68
N ILE A 265 0.83 10.86 -3.11
CA ILE A 265 1.69 11.78 -3.87
C ILE A 265 2.75 10.99 -4.66
N THR A 266 3.46 10.05 -4.02
CA THR A 266 4.48 9.23 -4.69
C THR A 266 3.88 8.34 -5.76
N LEU A 267 2.73 7.71 -5.50
CA LEU A 267 2.03 6.86 -6.47
C LEU A 267 1.59 7.67 -7.71
N ARG A 268 1.03 8.85 -7.47
CA ARG A 268 0.62 9.72 -8.56
C ARG A 268 1.81 10.25 -9.36
N ALA A 269 2.85 10.72 -8.70
CA ALA A 269 4.06 11.21 -9.36
C ALA A 269 4.70 10.15 -10.25
N ALA A 270 4.73 8.88 -9.82
CA ALA A 270 5.24 7.77 -10.63
C ALA A 270 4.33 7.47 -11.83
N ALA A 271 3.00 7.51 -11.65
CA ALA A 271 2.05 7.32 -12.74
C ALA A 271 2.12 8.45 -13.79
N ASP A 272 2.40 9.69 -13.36
CA ASP A 272 2.59 10.83 -14.24
C ASP A 272 3.96 10.80 -14.94
N ALA A 273 4.97 10.23 -14.30
CA ALA A 273 6.30 10.05 -14.87
C ALA A 273 6.32 8.98 -15.98
N LEU A 274 5.42 8.00 -15.92
CA LEU A 274 5.30 6.89 -16.88
C LEU A 274 3.87 6.82 -17.43
N PRO A 275 3.43 7.83 -18.22
CA PRO A 275 2.12 7.82 -18.84
C PRO A 275 2.00 6.60 -19.77
N GLY A 276 0.90 5.87 -19.73
CA GLY A 276 0.74 4.60 -20.46
C GLY A 276 1.22 3.35 -19.71
N LEU A 277 2.02 3.49 -18.66
CA LEU A 277 2.52 2.40 -17.83
C LEU A 277 2.12 2.59 -16.35
N ARG A 278 0.85 2.94 -16.11
CA ARG A 278 0.34 3.23 -14.75
C ARG A 278 0.37 2.02 -13.83
N GLY A 279 0.05 0.84 -14.35
CA GLY A 279 0.13 -0.40 -13.62
C GLY A 279 1.58 -0.78 -13.31
N PHE A 280 2.47 -0.66 -14.30
CA PHE A 280 3.90 -0.88 -14.09
C PHE A 280 4.47 0.09 -13.05
N SER A 281 4.14 1.39 -13.13
CA SER A 281 4.63 2.38 -12.17
C SER A 281 4.10 2.12 -10.75
N PHE A 282 2.85 1.69 -10.62
CA PHE A 282 2.27 1.26 -9.35
C PHE A 282 3.05 0.06 -8.79
N GLY A 283 3.27 -0.97 -9.60
CA GLY A 283 4.03 -2.17 -9.23
C GLY A 283 5.50 -1.91 -8.94
N LEU A 284 6.13 -0.96 -9.65
CA LEU A 284 7.52 -0.55 -9.39
C LEU A 284 7.68 0.03 -7.98
N LEU A 285 6.72 0.86 -7.54
CA LEU A 285 6.76 1.41 -6.18
C LEU A 285 6.45 0.36 -5.12
N THR A 286 5.60 -0.61 -5.41
CA THR A 286 5.37 -1.72 -4.47
C THR A 286 6.56 -2.67 -4.41
N PHE A 287 7.33 -2.82 -5.48
CA PHE A 287 8.63 -3.49 -5.43
C PHE A 287 9.61 -2.77 -4.50
N ALA A 288 9.63 -1.44 -4.51
CA ALA A 288 10.40 -0.66 -3.54
C ALA A 288 9.93 -0.92 -2.09
N LEU A 289 8.62 -1.09 -1.85
CA LEU A 289 8.11 -1.50 -0.53
C LEU A 289 8.67 -2.87 -0.10
N CYS A 290 8.72 -3.85 -1.02
CA CYS A 290 9.29 -5.16 -0.76
C CYS A 290 10.76 -5.06 -0.34
N LEU A 291 11.57 -4.30 -1.06
CA LEU A 291 12.98 -4.13 -0.73
C LEU A 291 13.20 -3.39 0.60
N GLY A 292 12.41 -2.37 0.90
CA GLY A 292 12.47 -1.64 2.17
C GLY A 292 12.04 -2.47 3.38
N PHE A 293 11.30 -3.56 3.16
CA PHE A 293 10.93 -4.52 4.19
C PHE A 293 12.09 -5.45 4.59
N LEU A 294 12.99 -5.81 3.66
CA LEU A 294 14.02 -6.81 3.87
C LEU A 294 14.95 -6.53 5.07
N PRO A 295 15.41 -5.28 5.34
CA PRO A 295 16.28 -5.03 6.48
C PRO A 295 15.66 -5.39 7.84
N ALA A 296 14.33 -5.36 7.96
CA ALA A 296 13.65 -5.74 9.19
C ALA A 296 13.85 -7.24 9.55
N TRP A 297 14.23 -8.06 8.57
CA TRP A 297 14.46 -9.51 8.73
C TRP A 297 15.94 -9.90 8.68
N SER A 298 16.83 -8.94 8.48
CA SER A 298 18.27 -9.19 8.36
C SER A 298 18.96 -9.52 9.69
N GLY A 299 18.26 -9.35 10.83
CA GLY A 299 18.86 -9.46 12.17
C GLY A 299 19.82 -8.32 12.54
N LEU A 300 19.98 -7.33 11.66
CA LEU A 300 20.79 -6.16 11.95
C LEU A 300 20.12 -5.27 12.99
N PRO A 301 20.89 -4.64 13.91
CA PRO A 301 20.32 -3.72 14.87
C PRO A 301 19.64 -2.56 14.15
N ALA A 302 18.33 -2.40 14.39
CA ALA A 302 17.57 -1.31 13.81
C ALA A 302 17.89 0.00 14.56
N PRO A 303 18.15 1.10 13.84
CA PRO A 303 18.26 2.40 14.48
C PRO A 303 16.99 2.71 15.26
N SER A 304 17.14 3.23 16.45
CA SER A 304 16.02 3.60 17.33
C SER A 304 15.99 5.09 17.61
N GLY A 305 14.79 5.60 17.92
CA GLY A 305 14.59 6.98 18.36
C GLY A 305 13.99 7.90 17.31
N GLY A 306 13.36 8.93 17.81
CA GLY A 306 12.64 9.92 16.99
C GLY A 306 13.53 10.69 16.01
N TRP A 307 14.81 10.90 16.37
CA TRP A 307 15.77 11.58 15.50
C TRP A 307 16.01 10.86 14.16
N PHE A 308 16.07 9.51 14.20
CA PHE A 308 16.27 8.73 12.99
C PHE A 308 15.03 8.78 12.08
N LEU A 309 13.83 8.71 12.66
CA LEU A 309 12.57 8.87 11.93
C LEU A 309 12.44 10.29 11.35
N ALA A 310 12.86 11.31 12.09
CA ALA A 310 12.89 12.70 11.64
C ALA A 310 13.84 12.89 10.44
N LEU A 311 15.04 12.33 10.53
CA LEU A 311 16.01 12.32 9.42
C LEU A 311 15.43 11.62 8.20
N GLY A 312 14.80 10.45 8.39
CA GLY A 312 14.16 9.71 7.32
C GLY A 312 13.01 10.46 6.65
N ALA A 313 12.20 11.22 7.40
CA ALA A 313 11.17 12.10 6.85
C ALA A 313 11.78 13.26 6.04
N ALA A 314 12.84 13.89 6.54
CA ALA A 314 13.56 14.96 5.85
C ALA A 314 14.21 14.45 4.54
N VAL A 315 14.89 13.31 4.58
CA VAL A 315 15.46 12.67 3.38
C VAL A 315 14.36 12.29 2.39
N SER A 316 13.22 11.76 2.86
CA SER A 316 12.06 11.46 2.00
C SER A 316 11.56 12.73 1.30
N LEU A 317 11.54 13.87 1.98
CA LEU A 317 11.16 15.15 1.37
C LEU A 317 12.14 15.55 0.26
N LEU A 318 13.44 15.53 0.55
CA LEU A 318 14.48 15.89 -0.42
C LEU A 318 14.45 15.00 -1.68
N LEU A 319 14.25 13.69 -1.50
CA LEU A 319 14.12 12.75 -2.61
C LEU A 319 12.80 12.90 -3.38
N LEU A 320 11.72 13.32 -2.72
CA LEU A 320 10.42 13.46 -3.36
C LEU A 320 10.36 14.68 -4.30
N LEU A 321 11.01 15.79 -3.94
CA LEU A 321 10.94 17.04 -4.69
C LEU A 321 11.34 16.93 -6.17
N PRO A 322 12.43 16.23 -6.57
CA PRO A 322 12.77 16.02 -7.98
C PRO A 322 11.72 15.23 -8.74
N GLY A 323 11.05 14.27 -8.07
CA GLY A 323 10.00 13.44 -8.64
C GLY A 323 8.68 14.17 -8.90
N LEU A 324 8.48 15.35 -8.26
CA LEU A 324 7.21 16.09 -8.37
C LEU A 324 7.15 17.04 -9.59
N GLY A 325 8.14 17.04 -10.46
CA GLY A 325 8.14 17.80 -11.72
C GLY A 325 7.77 19.29 -11.59
N ARG A 326 8.40 20.17 -12.36
CA ARG A 326 7.82 21.51 -12.59
C ARG A 326 6.56 21.30 -13.42
N LYS A 327 5.38 21.72 -12.90
CA LYS A 327 4.22 21.93 -13.79
C LYS A 327 4.70 22.78 -14.99
N ARG A 328 4.68 22.19 -16.19
CA ARG A 328 4.74 22.96 -17.42
C ARG A 328 3.40 23.65 -17.64
#